data_b9dc6dfb386744b02e26fb45ccfa75a6
#
_entry.id   b9dc6dfb386744b02e26fb45ccfa75a6
#
_cell.length_a   1.000
_cell.length_b   1.000
_cell.length_c   1.000
_cell.angle_alpha   90.00
_cell.angle_beta   90.00
_cell.angle_gamma   90.00
#
_symmetry.space_group_name_H-M   'P 1'
#
loop_
_entity.id
_entity.type
_entity.pdbx_description
1 polymer ?
#
loop_
_entity_poly.entity_id
_entity_poly.type
_entity_poly.pdbx_seq_one_letter_code
_entity_poly.pdbx_strand_id
1 'polypeptide(L)'
;LAEAYRKMASALRPWIIDFHVAQNDGTVQGSGSHDKTGRHALPGDPNGKLDIVRDAGAWMRDDNGNVTRAFEHICWDGCMFPNAVMMNPKTWEDVLRVMIAVREAHGWD
;
A
#
# COMPACT_ATOMS: atom_id res chain seq x y z
N LEU A 1 3.99 -0.84 -15.15
CA LEU A 1 3.47 -0.27 -13.89
C LEU A 1 4.53 -0.27 -12.80
N ALA A 2 5.15 -1.40 -12.50
CA ALA A 2 6.14 -1.52 -11.43
C ALA A 2 7.36 -0.58 -11.60
N GLU A 3 7.86 -0.44 -12.83
CA GLU A 3 8.97 0.48 -13.09
C GLU A 3 8.57 1.95 -12.92
N ALA A 4 7.40 2.33 -13.41
CA ALA A 4 6.90 3.70 -13.24
C ALA A 4 6.69 4.02 -11.76
N TYR A 5 6.15 3.08 -11.00
CA TYR A 5 5.97 3.20 -9.56
C TYR A 5 7.32 3.37 -8.85
N ARG A 6 8.31 2.55 -9.18
CA ARG A 6 9.65 2.63 -8.61
C ARG A 6 10.32 3.98 -8.89
N LYS A 7 10.23 4.50 -10.12
CA LYS A 7 10.77 5.81 -10.48
C LYS A 7 10.11 6.95 -9.68
N MET A 8 8.80 6.89 -9.52
CA MET A 8 8.07 7.85 -8.71
C MET A 8 8.51 7.79 -7.25
N ALA A 9 8.56 6.58 -6.68
CA ALA A 9 8.98 6.39 -5.29
C ALA A 9 10.43 6.87 -5.06
N SER A 10 11.35 6.56 -5.97
CA SER A 10 12.74 7.03 -5.91
C SER A 10 12.83 8.56 -5.87
N ALA A 11 12.07 9.24 -6.71
CA ALA A 11 12.07 10.71 -6.78
C ALA A 11 11.48 11.36 -5.53
N LEU A 12 10.45 10.74 -4.93
CA LEU A 12 9.72 11.32 -3.80
C LEU A 12 10.25 10.89 -2.43
N ARG A 13 10.93 9.75 -2.34
CA ARG A 13 11.40 9.16 -1.08
C ARG A 13 12.10 10.13 -0.15
N PRO A 14 13.00 11.03 -0.60
CA PRO A 14 13.68 11.96 0.29
C PRO A 14 12.74 12.91 1.05
N TRP A 15 11.52 13.08 0.58
CA TRP A 15 10.53 14.02 1.11
C TRP A 15 9.42 13.35 1.91
N ILE A 16 9.40 12.01 1.97
CA ILE A 16 8.34 11.23 2.60
C ILE A 16 8.71 10.90 4.04
N ILE A 17 7.79 11.16 4.96
CA ILE A 17 7.91 10.80 6.37
C ILE A 17 6.96 9.67 6.76
N ASP A 18 5.88 9.51 6.02
CA ASP A 18 4.95 8.38 6.17
C ASP A 18 4.33 8.01 4.81
N PHE A 19 3.74 6.84 4.73
CA PHE A 19 2.93 6.47 3.57
C PHE A 19 1.83 5.49 3.97
N HIS A 20 0.73 5.56 3.21
CA HIS A 20 -0.37 4.63 3.33
C HIS A 20 -0.23 3.50 2.32
N VAL A 21 -0.55 2.31 2.77
CA VAL A 21 -0.56 1.10 1.94
C VAL A 21 -2.01 0.74 1.62
N ALA A 22 -2.31 0.59 0.35
CA ALA A 22 -3.61 0.14 -0.12
C ALA A 22 -3.46 -0.75 -1.34
N GLN A 23 -4.40 -1.63 -1.55
CA GLN A 23 -4.54 -2.34 -2.82
C GLN A 23 -5.52 -1.58 -3.72
N ASN A 24 -5.35 -1.71 -5.01
CA ASN A 24 -6.22 -1.08 -6.01
C ASN A 24 -6.42 -2.01 -7.20
N ASP A 25 -7.63 -2.09 -7.74
CA ASP A 25 -7.95 -2.91 -8.90
C ASP A 25 -7.82 -2.16 -10.24
N GLY A 26 -7.44 -0.88 -10.20
CA GLY A 26 -7.29 -0.03 -11.38
C GLY A 26 -8.60 0.50 -11.93
N THR A 27 -9.74 0.24 -11.29
CA THR A 27 -11.02 0.79 -11.72
C THR A 27 -11.22 2.21 -11.22
N VAL A 28 -11.84 3.04 -12.05
CA VAL A 28 -12.30 4.38 -11.66
C VAL A 28 -13.82 4.38 -11.71
N GLN A 29 -14.45 4.71 -10.60
CA GLN A 29 -15.90 4.62 -10.47
C GLN A 29 -16.52 5.96 -10.11
N GLY A 30 -17.74 6.17 -10.60
CA GLY A 30 -18.59 7.30 -10.24
C GLY A 30 -18.09 8.67 -10.71
N SER A 31 -18.75 9.70 -10.20
CA SER A 31 -18.49 11.09 -10.56
C SER A 31 -18.08 11.97 -9.39
N GLY A 32 -18.14 11.47 -8.17
CA GLY A 32 -17.71 12.18 -6.96
C GLY A 32 -16.18 12.23 -6.82
N SER A 33 -15.71 13.05 -5.92
CA SER A 33 -14.27 13.18 -5.66
C SER A 33 -13.64 11.88 -5.18
N HIS A 34 -14.36 11.12 -4.37
CA HIS A 34 -13.92 9.80 -3.88
C HIS A 34 -14.07 8.70 -4.92
N ASP A 35 -15.06 8.82 -5.80
CA ASP A 35 -15.38 7.80 -6.79
C ASP A 35 -14.46 7.84 -8.01
N LYS A 36 -13.68 8.89 -8.19
CA LYS A 36 -12.77 9.07 -9.33
C LYS A 36 -11.38 8.47 -9.13
N THR A 37 -11.08 8.00 -7.94
CA THR A 37 -9.71 7.59 -7.58
C THR A 37 -9.50 6.08 -7.62
N GLY A 38 -10.48 5.31 -8.04
CA GLY A 38 -10.47 3.85 -7.92
C GLY A 38 -10.81 3.41 -6.49
N ARG A 39 -11.20 2.15 -6.35
CA ARG A 39 -11.51 1.60 -5.04
C ARG A 39 -10.26 1.06 -4.38
N HIS A 40 -10.11 1.35 -3.10
CA HIS A 40 -9.24 0.55 -2.27
C HIS A 40 -9.80 -0.87 -2.20
N ALA A 41 -8.94 -1.83 -2.49
CA ALA A 41 -9.29 -3.25 -2.44
C ALA A 41 -8.59 -3.92 -1.26
N LEU A 42 -9.06 -5.10 -0.88
CA LEU A 42 -8.41 -5.91 0.14
C LEU A 42 -7.06 -6.43 -0.36
N PRO A 43 -6.10 -6.73 0.54
CA PRO A 43 -4.76 -7.18 0.14
C PRO A 43 -4.76 -8.38 -0.79
N GLY A 44 -5.68 -9.32 -0.58
CA GLY A 44 -5.81 -10.54 -1.37
C GLY A 44 -6.79 -10.45 -2.54
N ASP A 45 -7.22 -9.25 -2.93
CA ASP A 45 -8.13 -9.11 -4.07
C ASP A 45 -7.49 -9.65 -5.34
N PRO A 46 -8.12 -10.62 -6.03
CA PRO A 46 -7.57 -11.23 -7.24
C PRO A 46 -7.43 -10.24 -8.40
N ASN A 47 -8.14 -9.12 -8.37
CA ASN A 47 -8.02 -8.04 -9.36
C ASN A 47 -7.03 -6.96 -8.94
N GLY A 48 -6.41 -7.09 -7.78
CA GLY A 48 -5.41 -6.15 -7.28
C GLY A 48 -4.24 -5.97 -8.26
N LYS A 49 -3.83 -4.72 -8.49
CA LYS A 49 -2.79 -4.36 -9.43
C LYS A 49 -1.42 -4.17 -8.79
N LEU A 50 -1.38 -4.12 -7.47
CA LEU A 50 -0.16 -3.84 -6.73
C LEU A 50 0.37 -5.12 -6.07
N ASP A 51 1.67 -5.30 -6.12
CA ASP A 51 2.39 -6.20 -5.24
C ASP A 51 2.73 -5.42 -3.97
N ILE A 52 1.92 -5.58 -2.94
CA ILE A 52 1.99 -4.76 -1.73
C ILE A 52 3.39 -4.81 -1.09
N VAL A 53 3.96 -5.99 -0.95
CA VAL A 53 5.26 -6.15 -0.30
C VAL A 53 6.37 -5.52 -1.12
N ARG A 54 6.43 -5.82 -2.41
CA ARG A 54 7.42 -5.23 -3.33
C ARG A 54 7.29 -3.71 -3.39
N ASP A 55 6.07 -3.21 -3.56
CA ASP A 55 5.84 -1.79 -3.81
C ASP A 55 6.02 -0.96 -2.54
N ALA A 56 5.72 -1.50 -1.36
CA ALA A 56 6.12 -0.89 -0.09
C ALA A 56 7.65 -0.80 0.03
N GLY A 57 8.37 -1.81 -0.45
CA GLY A 57 9.84 -1.81 -0.48
C GLY A 57 10.43 -0.65 -1.28
N ALA A 58 9.74 -0.17 -2.31
CA ALA A 58 10.20 0.99 -3.08
C ALA A 58 10.26 2.28 -2.23
N TRP A 59 9.44 2.39 -1.19
CA TRP A 59 9.49 3.50 -0.23
C TRP A 59 10.48 3.25 0.91
N MET A 60 10.65 2.00 1.31
CA MET A 60 11.46 1.60 2.47
C MET A 60 12.93 1.39 2.16
N ARG A 61 13.29 1.27 0.88
CA ARG A 61 14.65 1.05 0.41
C ARG A 61 15.12 2.17 -0.49
N ASP A 62 16.41 2.46 -0.45
CA ASP A 62 17.05 3.35 -1.42
C ASP A 62 17.23 2.65 -2.79
N ASP A 63 17.80 3.37 -3.75
CA ASP A 63 17.99 2.84 -5.11
C ASP A 63 19.04 1.72 -5.18
N ASN A 64 19.85 1.56 -4.13
CA ASN A 64 20.82 0.48 -3.98
C ASN A 64 20.23 -0.73 -3.22
N GLY A 65 18.96 -0.66 -2.83
CA GLY A 65 18.27 -1.72 -2.12
C GLY A 65 18.50 -1.74 -0.61
N ASN A 66 19.19 -0.75 -0.04
CA ASN A 66 19.41 -0.66 1.40
C ASN A 66 18.16 -0.13 2.10
N VAL A 67 17.82 -0.71 3.24
CA VAL A 67 16.70 -0.22 4.06
C VAL A 67 17.01 1.20 4.52
N THR A 68 16.06 2.09 4.29
CA THR A 68 16.10 3.47 4.77
C THR A 68 15.02 3.69 5.83
N ARG A 69 15.28 4.57 6.76
CA ARG A 69 14.31 5.02 7.77
C ARG A 69 13.90 6.48 7.55
N ALA A 70 13.85 6.89 6.31
CA ALA A 70 13.42 8.25 5.96
C ALA A 70 11.95 8.52 6.26
N PHE A 71 11.11 7.47 6.35
CA PHE A 71 9.71 7.57 6.75
C PHE A 71 9.55 7.23 8.25
N GLU A 72 8.55 7.80 8.90
CA GLU A 72 8.27 7.59 10.32
C GLU A 72 7.16 6.58 10.56
N HIS A 73 6.18 6.52 9.66
CA HIS A 73 5.00 5.68 9.81
C HIS A 73 4.65 4.98 8.51
N ILE A 74 4.05 3.81 8.65
CA ILE A 74 3.40 3.07 7.59
C ILE A 74 2.07 2.54 8.13
N CYS A 75 0.99 2.77 7.42
CA CYS A 75 -0.31 2.25 7.81
C CYS A 75 -1.08 1.69 6.60
N TRP A 76 -2.00 0.78 6.89
CA TRP A 76 -2.97 0.32 5.90
C TRP A 76 -4.08 1.35 5.76
N ASP A 77 -4.36 1.76 4.53
CA ASP A 77 -5.49 2.62 4.21
C ASP A 77 -6.69 1.78 3.80
N GLY A 78 -7.64 1.64 4.72
CA GLY A 78 -8.89 0.89 4.52
C GLY A 78 -10.10 1.77 4.27
N CYS A 79 -9.92 3.04 3.92
CA CYS A 79 -11.05 3.91 3.65
C CYS A 79 -11.88 3.39 2.45
N MET A 80 -13.16 3.72 2.44
CA MET A 80 -14.12 3.35 1.41
C MET A 80 -14.58 1.88 1.40
N PHE A 81 -14.18 1.07 2.37
CA PHE A 81 -14.79 -0.25 2.52
C PHE A 81 -16.19 -0.16 3.11
N PRO A 82 -17.13 -1.00 2.64
CA PRO A 82 -18.42 -1.14 3.29
C PRO A 82 -18.29 -1.55 4.76
N ASN A 83 -19.21 -1.11 5.60
CA ASN A 83 -19.20 -1.45 7.03
C ASN A 83 -19.16 -2.96 7.28
N ALA A 84 -19.87 -3.75 6.50
CA ALA A 84 -19.86 -5.20 6.63
C ALA A 84 -18.46 -5.81 6.45
N VAL A 85 -17.64 -5.24 5.57
CA VAL A 85 -16.24 -5.62 5.35
C VAL A 85 -15.39 -5.20 6.55
N MET A 86 -15.56 -3.98 7.02
CA MET A 86 -14.80 -3.44 8.16
C MET A 86 -15.10 -4.15 9.48
N MET A 87 -16.32 -4.69 9.64
CA MET A 87 -16.72 -5.44 10.83
C MET A 87 -16.38 -6.92 10.77
N ASN A 88 -15.88 -7.42 9.65
CA ASN A 88 -15.48 -8.81 9.51
C ASN A 88 -14.06 -9.01 10.08
N PRO A 89 -13.87 -9.86 11.10
CA PRO A 89 -12.55 -10.12 11.68
C PRO A 89 -11.51 -10.59 10.67
N LYS A 90 -11.93 -11.34 9.65
CA LYS A 90 -11.02 -11.82 8.60
C LYS A 90 -10.41 -10.68 7.79
N THR A 91 -11.09 -9.57 7.60
CA THR A 91 -10.55 -8.38 6.94
C THR A 91 -9.28 -7.89 7.66
N TRP A 92 -9.36 -7.80 8.98
CA TRP A 92 -8.24 -7.34 9.80
C TRP A 92 -7.12 -8.36 9.89
N GLU A 93 -7.45 -9.63 9.93
CA GLU A 93 -6.45 -10.70 9.86
C GLU A 93 -5.64 -10.61 8.56
N ASP A 94 -6.31 -10.46 7.42
CA ASP A 94 -5.66 -10.36 6.12
C ASP A 94 -4.81 -9.07 5.99
N VAL A 95 -5.31 -7.96 6.51
CA VAL A 95 -4.57 -6.68 6.54
C VAL A 95 -3.31 -6.81 7.41
N LEU A 96 -3.44 -7.34 8.62
CA LEU A 96 -2.30 -7.54 9.52
C LEU A 96 -1.27 -8.47 8.92
N ARG A 97 -1.70 -9.54 8.29
CA ARG A 97 -0.81 -10.51 7.64
C ARG A 97 0.05 -9.87 6.57
N VAL A 98 -0.53 -9.02 5.71
CA VAL A 98 0.25 -8.33 4.68
C VAL A 98 1.20 -7.29 5.27
N MET A 99 0.77 -6.56 6.30
CA MET A 99 1.64 -5.57 6.95
C MET A 99 2.82 -6.23 7.67
N ILE A 100 2.60 -7.39 8.28
CA ILE A 100 3.67 -8.21 8.86
C ILE A 100 4.63 -8.68 7.76
N ALA A 101 4.11 -9.12 6.61
CA ALA A 101 4.96 -9.53 5.49
C ALA A 101 5.82 -8.37 4.96
N VAL A 102 5.31 -7.16 4.89
CA VAL A 102 6.08 -5.95 4.55
C VAL A 102 7.24 -5.75 5.54
N ARG A 103 6.93 -5.81 6.83
CA ARG A 103 7.94 -5.69 7.89
C ARG A 103 9.02 -6.75 7.79
N GLU A 104 8.65 -8.00 7.64
CA GLU A 104 9.59 -9.13 7.55
C GLU A 104 10.47 -9.02 6.30
N ALA A 105 9.90 -8.61 5.16
CA ALA A 105 10.64 -8.49 3.90
C ALA A 105 11.64 -7.33 3.91
N HIS A 106 11.34 -6.25 4.61
CA HIS A 106 12.12 -5.00 4.53
C HIS A 106 12.81 -4.61 5.83
N GLY A 107 12.77 -5.46 6.86
CA GLY A 107 13.58 -5.28 8.08
C GLY A 107 13.24 -4.01 8.85
N TRP A 108 11.98 -3.67 8.92
CA TRP A 108 11.51 -2.53 9.67
C TRP A 108 11.32 -2.89 11.15
N ASP A 109 12.36 -2.69 11.89
CA ASP A 109 12.38 -2.90 13.35
C ASP A 109 12.38 -1.58 14.09
#